data_dba653bd4eac85320a2c1b3c6f45fc33
#
_entry.id   dba653bd4eac85320a2c1b3c6f45fc33
#
_cell.length_a   1.000
_cell.length_b   1.000
_cell.length_c   1.000
_cell.angle_alpha   90.00
_cell.angle_beta   90.00
_cell.angle_gamma   90.00
#
_symmetry.space_group_name_H-M   'P 1'
#
loop_
_entity.id
_entity.type
_entity.pdbx_description
1 polymer ?
#
loop_
_entity_poly.entity_id
_entity_poly.type
_entity_poly.pdbx_seq_one_letter_code
_entity_poly.pdbx_strand_id
1 'polypeptide(L)'
;AIIIEPSLHGQFMRTVLLNCGPIVNFDSDMPVVGSDMSNDRWITTSGKAIIIENNVIVKIMNSSEAKDDFESHAHESTKLIDLNGDAVIPGLIDSHTHLVWGGDRSKEVRLKQLGYTYSEIAAKGGGINYTVRMTREMTEQQLFRLAKRRALTAMQNGTTHLETKSGYGLDTASELKLLRVASMLNQDDSVPRIDSTWLGAHSIPDGMSLEFYTHELITNQLPKIVESGLARSADVFCEPGWFGVEESRTILKESRNMGLDCRMHIDEFC
;
A
#
# COMPACT_ATOMS: atom_id res chain seq x y z
N ALA A 1 6.23 -14.49 7.72
CA ALA A 1 6.96 -14.05 6.52
C ALA A 1 8.43 -13.88 6.86
N ILE A 2 9.32 -14.35 6.01
CA ILE A 2 10.76 -14.11 6.12
C ILE A 2 11.06 -12.83 5.37
N ILE A 3 11.55 -11.83 6.10
CA ILE A 3 11.97 -10.56 5.51
C ILE A 3 13.46 -10.68 5.23
N ILE A 4 13.85 -10.46 3.98
CA ILE A 4 15.26 -10.35 3.59
C ILE A 4 15.61 -8.88 3.71
N GLU A 5 16.47 -8.55 4.69
CA GLU A 5 16.92 -7.17 4.90
C GLU A 5 17.71 -6.69 3.67
N PRO A 6 17.49 -5.47 3.20
CA PRO A 6 18.28 -4.91 2.11
C PRO A 6 19.74 -4.76 2.52
N SER A 7 20.64 -4.83 1.54
CA SER A 7 22.07 -4.65 1.77
C SER A 7 22.34 -3.22 2.26
N LEU A 8 22.89 -3.08 3.46
CA LEU A 8 23.39 -1.81 3.97
C LEU A 8 24.73 -1.47 3.29
N HIS A 9 24.80 -0.32 2.64
CA HIS A 9 26.05 0.33 2.18
C HIS A 9 26.90 -0.45 1.15
N GLY A 10 26.30 -0.97 0.08
CA GLY A 10 27.08 -1.48 -1.07
C GLY A 10 27.88 -2.75 -0.82
N GLN A 11 27.72 -3.41 0.32
CA GLN A 11 28.25 -4.75 0.55
C GLN A 11 27.44 -5.78 -0.22
N PHE A 12 28.13 -6.70 -0.91
CA PHE A 12 27.51 -7.85 -1.54
C PHE A 12 26.82 -8.69 -0.46
N MET A 13 25.50 -8.90 -0.62
CA MET A 13 24.72 -9.76 0.26
C MET A 13 24.14 -10.93 -0.54
N ARG A 14 24.37 -12.14 -0.06
CA ARG A 14 23.78 -13.36 -0.60
C ARG A 14 22.89 -14.02 0.45
N THR A 15 21.67 -14.36 0.09
CA THR A 15 20.77 -15.16 0.92
C THR A 15 20.42 -16.43 0.18
N VAL A 16 20.53 -17.56 0.85
CA VAL A 16 20.15 -18.87 0.33
C VAL A 16 19.01 -19.40 1.18
N LEU A 17 17.83 -19.57 0.57
CA LEU A 17 16.69 -20.24 1.19
C LEU A 17 16.78 -21.72 0.82
N LEU A 18 17.00 -22.60 1.80
CA LEU A 18 17.08 -24.05 1.61
C LEU A 18 15.74 -24.73 1.93
N ASN A 19 15.61 -25.95 1.42
CA ASN A 19 14.50 -26.85 1.72
C ASN A 19 13.14 -26.20 1.55
N CYS A 20 13.00 -25.40 0.48
CA CYS A 20 11.70 -24.83 0.12
C CYS A 20 10.70 -25.97 -0.12
N GLY A 21 9.47 -25.80 0.36
CA GLY A 21 8.31 -26.54 -0.09
C GLY A 21 7.94 -26.15 -1.53
N PRO A 22 6.68 -26.28 -1.94
CA PRO A 22 6.26 -25.82 -3.25
C PRO A 22 6.54 -24.31 -3.42
N ILE A 23 7.11 -23.93 -4.57
CA ILE A 23 7.38 -22.53 -4.91
C ILE A 23 6.42 -22.12 -6.00
N VAL A 24 5.61 -21.09 -5.75
CA VAL A 24 4.81 -20.45 -6.80
C VAL A 24 5.69 -19.45 -7.53
N ASN A 25 5.87 -19.65 -8.83
CA ASN A 25 6.66 -18.79 -9.70
C ASN A 25 5.87 -18.43 -10.96
N PHE A 26 5.47 -17.19 -11.08
CA PHE A 26 4.81 -16.67 -12.30
C PHE A 26 5.86 -16.20 -13.31
N ASP A 27 6.65 -17.14 -13.83
CA ASP A 27 7.65 -16.86 -14.87
C ASP A 27 6.96 -16.62 -16.23
N SER A 28 6.50 -15.39 -16.41
CA SER A 28 5.76 -14.94 -17.59
C SER A 28 6.02 -13.47 -17.88
N ASP A 29 6.25 -13.15 -19.15
CA ASP A 29 6.37 -11.77 -19.65
C ASP A 29 5.03 -11.01 -19.61
N MET A 30 3.91 -11.73 -19.48
CA MET A 30 2.56 -11.18 -19.42
C MET A 30 1.92 -11.43 -18.05
N PRO A 31 1.02 -10.52 -17.60
CA PRO A 31 0.27 -10.75 -16.38
C PRO A 31 -0.51 -12.08 -16.44
N VAL A 32 -0.34 -12.91 -15.42
CA VAL A 32 -1.11 -14.15 -15.25
C VAL A 32 -2.42 -13.80 -14.54
N VAL A 33 -3.55 -14.08 -15.16
CA VAL A 33 -4.88 -13.64 -14.70
C VAL A 33 -5.94 -14.76 -14.77
N GLY A 34 -6.98 -14.62 -13.97
CA GLY A 34 -8.14 -15.51 -13.99
C GLY A 34 -7.77 -16.95 -13.72
N SER A 35 -8.36 -17.89 -14.48
CA SER A 35 -8.15 -19.33 -14.32
C SER A 35 -6.72 -19.80 -14.60
N ASP A 36 -5.93 -19.02 -15.34
CA ASP A 36 -4.53 -19.38 -15.59
C ASP A 36 -3.66 -19.31 -14.34
N MET A 37 -4.06 -18.51 -13.34
CA MET A 37 -3.37 -18.45 -12.04
C MET A 37 -3.40 -19.76 -11.27
N SER A 38 -4.40 -20.62 -11.50
CA SER A 38 -4.55 -21.93 -10.86
C SER A 38 -3.85 -23.07 -11.61
N ASN A 39 -3.07 -22.77 -12.65
CA ASN A 39 -2.37 -23.79 -13.42
C ASN A 39 -1.13 -24.30 -12.68
N ASP A 40 -0.99 -25.61 -12.55
CA ASP A 40 0.14 -26.26 -11.84
C ASP A 40 1.51 -25.95 -12.46
N ARG A 41 1.55 -25.47 -13.72
CA ARG A 41 2.83 -25.04 -14.36
C ARG A 41 3.56 -23.96 -13.58
N TRP A 42 2.84 -23.17 -12.76
CA TRP A 42 3.40 -22.13 -11.91
C TRP A 42 3.99 -22.65 -10.60
N ILE A 43 3.86 -23.95 -10.33
CA ILE A 43 4.29 -24.54 -9.08
C ILE A 43 5.55 -25.39 -9.32
N THR A 44 6.65 -24.99 -8.71
CA THR A 44 7.87 -25.81 -8.66
C THR A 44 7.78 -26.80 -7.51
N THR A 45 8.23 -28.02 -7.73
CA THR A 45 8.22 -29.09 -6.71
C THR A 45 9.11 -28.77 -5.52
N SER A 46 8.78 -29.35 -4.36
CA SER A 46 9.52 -29.21 -3.10
C SER A 46 11.00 -29.65 -3.21
N GLY A 47 11.82 -29.30 -2.23
CA GLY A 47 13.23 -29.66 -2.15
C GLY A 47 14.16 -28.74 -2.97
N LYS A 48 13.67 -27.61 -3.40
CA LYS A 48 14.46 -26.57 -4.07
C LYS A 48 15.05 -25.58 -3.07
N ALA A 49 16.06 -24.86 -3.54
CA ALA A 49 16.60 -23.67 -2.90
C ALA A 49 16.42 -22.44 -3.79
N ILE A 50 16.27 -21.28 -3.17
CA ILE A 50 16.26 -19.98 -3.85
C ILE A 50 17.53 -19.23 -3.46
N ILE A 51 18.28 -18.78 -4.45
CA ILE A 51 19.48 -17.95 -4.25
C ILE A 51 19.15 -16.52 -4.59
N ILE A 52 19.40 -15.64 -3.64
CA ILE A 52 19.13 -14.20 -3.73
C ILE A 52 20.44 -13.45 -3.57
N GLU A 53 20.78 -12.61 -4.52
CA GLU A 53 21.98 -11.76 -4.49
C GLU A 53 21.55 -10.31 -4.67
N ASN A 54 21.96 -9.45 -3.74
CA ASN A 54 21.61 -8.02 -3.75
C ASN A 54 20.11 -7.75 -3.98
N ASN A 55 19.25 -8.50 -3.27
CA ASN A 55 17.79 -8.44 -3.32
C ASN A 55 17.15 -8.93 -4.64
N VAL A 56 17.91 -9.62 -5.50
CA VAL A 56 17.41 -10.21 -6.73
C VAL A 56 17.49 -11.74 -6.65
N ILE A 57 16.42 -12.43 -6.99
CA ILE A 57 16.43 -13.90 -7.16
C ILE A 57 17.26 -14.21 -8.41
N VAL A 58 18.43 -14.81 -8.22
CA VAL A 58 19.35 -15.14 -9.33
C VAL A 58 19.21 -16.58 -9.78
N LYS A 59 18.75 -17.49 -8.91
CA LYS A 59 18.66 -18.91 -9.25
C LYS A 59 17.69 -19.68 -8.35
N ILE A 60 17.00 -20.65 -8.93
CA ILE A 60 16.29 -21.71 -8.23
C ILE A 60 16.94 -23.04 -8.64
N MET A 61 17.38 -23.85 -7.66
CA MET A 61 18.11 -25.10 -7.92
C MET A 61 17.75 -26.16 -6.86
N ASN A 62 18.34 -27.35 -6.91
CA ASN A 62 18.13 -28.36 -5.87
C ASN A 62 18.80 -27.93 -4.55
N SER A 63 18.15 -28.16 -3.41
CA SER A 63 18.71 -27.78 -2.09
C SER A 63 20.02 -28.46 -1.77
N SER A 64 20.24 -29.73 -2.19
CA SER A 64 21.51 -30.42 -2.02
C SER A 64 22.65 -29.71 -2.75
N GLU A 65 22.44 -29.38 -4.05
CA GLU A 65 23.42 -28.66 -4.86
C GLU A 65 23.72 -27.25 -4.30
N ALA A 66 22.70 -26.56 -3.81
CA ALA A 66 22.86 -25.23 -3.20
C ALA A 66 23.65 -25.28 -1.89
N LYS A 67 23.53 -26.37 -1.12
CA LYS A 67 24.26 -26.58 0.11
C LYS A 67 25.74 -26.87 -0.18
N ASP A 68 26.05 -27.73 -1.16
CA ASP A 68 27.39 -28.02 -1.60
C ASP A 68 28.09 -26.77 -2.16
N ASP A 69 27.38 -25.96 -2.93
CA ASP A 69 27.87 -24.65 -3.44
C ASP A 69 28.19 -23.70 -2.28
N PHE A 70 27.31 -23.63 -1.28
CA PHE A 70 27.52 -22.80 -0.10
C PHE A 70 28.74 -23.22 0.69
N GLU A 71 28.90 -24.52 0.95
CA GLU A 71 30.07 -25.09 1.70
C GLU A 71 31.38 -24.86 0.95
N SER A 72 31.35 -24.88 -0.39
CA SER A 72 32.53 -24.69 -1.25
C SER A 72 32.93 -23.24 -1.46
N HIS A 73 31.96 -22.32 -1.41
CA HIS A 73 32.11 -20.89 -1.75
C HIS A 73 31.53 -19.96 -0.66
N ALA A 74 31.63 -20.34 0.62
CA ALA A 74 31.15 -19.57 1.72
C ALA A 74 31.81 -18.18 1.78
N HIS A 75 31.05 -17.13 1.45
CA HIS A 75 31.43 -15.75 1.70
C HIS A 75 30.90 -15.32 3.08
N GLU A 76 31.67 -14.53 3.82
CA GLU A 76 31.28 -14.01 5.15
C GLU A 76 29.92 -13.27 5.14
N SER A 77 29.47 -12.80 3.97
CA SER A 77 28.20 -12.08 3.76
C SER A 77 27.05 -12.97 3.29
N THR A 78 27.15 -14.30 3.37
CA THR A 78 26.07 -15.20 2.94
C THR A 78 25.20 -15.62 4.14
N LYS A 79 23.90 -15.35 4.06
CA LYS A 79 22.88 -15.80 5.03
C LYS A 79 22.22 -17.08 4.52
N LEU A 80 22.21 -18.11 5.33
CA LEU A 80 21.53 -19.38 5.07
C LEU A 80 20.24 -19.45 5.91
N ILE A 81 19.12 -19.76 5.28
CA ILE A 81 17.82 -19.90 5.94
C ILE A 81 17.21 -21.24 5.49
N ASP A 82 16.96 -22.14 6.43
CA ASP A 82 16.23 -23.38 6.17
C ASP A 82 14.73 -23.16 6.34
N LEU A 83 13.95 -23.43 5.29
CA LEU A 83 12.50 -23.28 5.28
C LEU A 83 11.76 -24.53 5.77
N ASN A 84 12.48 -25.64 6.02
CA ASN A 84 11.89 -26.89 6.54
C ASN A 84 10.64 -27.37 5.77
N GLY A 85 10.57 -27.12 4.48
CA GLY A 85 9.44 -27.50 3.63
C GLY A 85 8.31 -26.49 3.57
N ASP A 86 8.47 -25.29 4.13
CA ASP A 86 7.48 -24.21 3.98
C ASP A 86 7.36 -23.78 2.51
N ALA A 87 6.12 -23.57 2.06
CA ALA A 87 5.85 -23.08 0.72
C ALA A 87 6.30 -21.62 0.54
N VAL A 88 6.72 -21.30 -0.67
CA VAL A 88 7.15 -19.95 -1.04
C VAL A 88 6.22 -19.39 -2.10
N ILE A 89 5.69 -18.21 -1.86
CA ILE A 89 4.85 -17.48 -2.80
C ILE A 89 5.41 -16.07 -3.03
N PRO A 90 5.10 -15.42 -4.16
CA PRO A 90 5.35 -13.99 -4.32
C PRO A 90 4.71 -13.19 -3.20
N GLY A 91 5.35 -12.11 -2.78
CA GLY A 91 4.79 -11.21 -1.77
C GLY A 91 3.44 -10.66 -2.20
N LEU A 92 2.48 -10.59 -1.28
CA LEU A 92 1.16 -10.05 -1.54
C LEU A 92 1.23 -8.54 -1.78
N ILE A 93 0.39 -8.05 -2.69
CA ILE A 93 0.23 -6.63 -2.98
C ILE A 93 -1.15 -6.19 -2.54
N ASP A 94 -1.22 -5.23 -1.61
CA ASP A 94 -2.47 -4.60 -1.23
C ASP A 94 -2.64 -3.29 -2.02
N SER A 95 -3.48 -3.33 -3.04
CA SER A 95 -3.64 -2.27 -4.02
C SER A 95 -4.59 -1.14 -3.60
N HIS A 96 -5.19 -1.21 -2.40
CA HIS A 96 -6.15 -0.21 -1.95
C HIS A 96 -6.18 -0.12 -0.43
N THR A 97 -5.43 0.83 0.14
CA THR A 97 -5.46 1.09 1.58
C THR A 97 -5.51 2.57 1.93
N HIS A 98 -5.97 2.84 3.15
CA HIS A 98 -5.80 4.12 3.84
C HIS A 98 -4.91 3.87 5.07
N LEU A 99 -3.59 4.06 4.92
CA LEU A 99 -2.64 3.73 5.97
C LEU A 99 -2.44 4.89 6.96
N VAL A 100 -2.45 6.14 6.43
CA VAL A 100 -2.10 7.35 7.17
C VAL A 100 -3.35 8.10 7.64
N TRP A 101 -3.73 7.87 8.88
CA TRP A 101 -4.86 8.57 9.53
C TRP A 101 -4.74 8.53 11.04
N GLY A 102 -5.40 9.49 11.70
CA GLY A 102 -5.51 9.64 13.15
C GLY A 102 -6.88 9.31 13.71
N GLY A 103 -6.94 9.15 15.02
CA GLY A 103 -8.17 8.82 15.73
C GLY A 103 -8.45 7.33 15.85
N ASP A 104 -9.58 7.02 16.50
CA ASP A 104 -10.09 5.67 16.69
C ASP A 104 -11.61 5.69 16.62
N ARG A 105 -12.17 4.95 15.67
CA ARG A 105 -13.61 4.82 15.44
C ARG A 105 -14.20 3.51 16.00
N SER A 106 -13.47 2.78 16.82
CA SER A 106 -13.94 1.50 17.39
C SER A 106 -15.26 1.64 18.15
N LYS A 107 -15.52 2.80 18.77
CA LYS A 107 -16.80 3.11 19.44
C LYS A 107 -18.00 3.09 18.50
N GLU A 108 -17.81 3.34 17.21
CA GLU A 108 -18.87 3.30 16.21
C GLU A 108 -19.37 1.88 15.95
N VAL A 109 -18.54 0.86 16.17
CA VAL A 109 -18.93 -0.54 16.03
C VAL A 109 -20.13 -0.85 16.94
N ARG A 110 -20.10 -0.38 18.20
CA ARG A 110 -21.22 -0.55 19.13
C ARG A 110 -22.48 0.20 18.64
N LEU A 111 -22.32 1.40 18.10
CA LEU A 111 -23.47 2.15 17.57
C LEU A 111 -24.11 1.44 16.39
N LYS A 112 -23.29 0.89 15.46
CA LYS A 112 -23.77 0.08 14.33
C LYS A 112 -24.51 -1.18 14.82
N GLN A 113 -23.99 -1.86 15.84
CA GLN A 113 -24.65 -3.03 16.44
C GLN A 113 -25.99 -2.67 17.11
N LEU A 114 -26.15 -1.44 17.57
CA LEU A 114 -27.41 -0.89 18.11
C LEU A 114 -28.37 -0.40 17.03
N GLY A 115 -28.02 -0.55 15.74
CA GLY A 115 -28.86 -0.20 14.60
C GLY A 115 -28.76 1.25 14.12
N TYR A 116 -27.80 2.04 14.63
CA TYR A 116 -27.57 3.39 14.13
C TYR A 116 -27.05 3.35 12.70
N THR A 117 -27.66 4.17 11.85
CA THR A 117 -27.20 4.41 10.48
C THR A 117 -25.89 5.19 10.45
N TYR A 118 -25.18 5.17 9.31
CA TYR A 118 -23.99 5.98 9.13
C TYR A 118 -24.25 7.49 9.35
N SER A 119 -25.36 7.99 8.81
CA SER A 119 -25.76 9.39 8.96
C SER A 119 -26.00 9.80 10.42
N GLU A 120 -26.63 8.93 11.21
CA GLU A 120 -26.86 9.18 12.64
C GLU A 120 -25.55 9.16 13.44
N ILE A 121 -24.61 8.28 13.08
CA ILE A 121 -23.27 8.25 13.68
C ILE A 121 -22.49 9.52 13.31
N ALA A 122 -22.55 9.96 12.05
CA ALA A 122 -21.92 11.18 11.60
C ALA A 122 -22.49 12.42 12.31
N ALA A 123 -23.82 12.51 12.46
CA ALA A 123 -24.48 13.59 13.19
C ALA A 123 -24.07 13.65 14.69
N LYS A 124 -23.62 12.54 15.27
CA LYS A 124 -23.06 12.46 16.62
C LYS A 124 -21.55 12.76 16.67
N GLY A 125 -20.98 13.29 15.59
CA GLY A 125 -19.56 13.65 15.49
C GLY A 125 -18.62 12.50 15.19
N GLY A 126 -19.15 11.37 14.71
CA GLY A 126 -18.41 10.23 14.18
C GLY A 126 -18.17 10.33 12.67
N GLY A 127 -17.99 9.19 12.02
CA GLY A 127 -17.80 9.12 10.57
C GLY A 127 -16.48 9.71 10.10
N ILE A 128 -16.42 10.03 8.80
CA ILE A 128 -15.20 10.56 8.17
C ILE A 128 -14.73 11.88 8.79
N ASN A 129 -15.67 12.76 9.17
CA ASN A 129 -15.35 14.06 9.77
C ASN A 129 -14.58 13.94 11.10
N TYR A 130 -14.88 12.91 11.89
CA TYR A 130 -14.06 12.58 13.08
C TYR A 130 -12.63 12.24 12.70
N THR A 131 -12.44 11.35 11.72
CA THR A 131 -11.11 10.96 11.26
C THR A 131 -10.34 12.15 10.69
N VAL A 132 -10.98 12.99 9.88
CA VAL A 132 -10.38 14.21 9.32
C VAL A 132 -9.89 15.13 10.44
N ARG A 133 -10.74 15.45 11.42
CA ARG A 133 -10.36 16.30 12.55
C ARG A 133 -9.15 15.74 13.29
N MET A 134 -9.21 14.48 13.70
CA MET A 134 -8.11 13.83 14.45
C MET A 134 -6.82 13.76 13.64
N THR A 135 -6.92 13.55 12.32
CA THR A 135 -5.77 13.50 11.42
C THR A 135 -5.12 14.88 11.27
N ARG A 136 -5.93 15.93 11.14
CA ARG A 136 -5.43 17.31 11.05
C ARG A 136 -4.69 17.76 12.31
N GLU A 137 -5.17 17.35 13.49
CA GLU A 137 -4.59 17.69 14.81
C GLU A 137 -3.26 16.97 15.07
N MET A 138 -3.02 15.82 14.45
CA MET A 138 -1.80 15.05 14.67
C MET A 138 -0.61 15.61 13.89
N THR A 139 0.57 15.53 14.53
CA THR A 139 1.85 15.82 13.87
C THR A 139 2.24 14.70 12.88
N GLU A 140 3.12 15.00 11.93
CA GLU A 140 3.67 14.00 10.99
C GLU A 140 4.29 12.82 11.74
N GLN A 141 5.03 13.08 12.81
CA GLN A 141 5.66 12.03 13.63
C GLN A 141 4.65 11.12 14.34
N GLN A 142 3.52 11.66 14.79
CA GLN A 142 2.45 10.86 15.38
C GLN A 142 1.77 9.98 14.33
N LEU A 143 1.45 10.55 13.18
CA LEU A 143 0.87 9.83 12.03
C LEU A 143 1.82 8.75 11.53
N PHE A 144 3.12 9.06 11.39
CA PHE A 144 4.14 8.09 10.99
C PHE A 144 4.17 6.86 11.91
N ARG A 145 4.21 7.07 13.23
CA ARG A 145 4.21 5.94 14.19
C ARG A 145 2.97 5.05 14.06
N LEU A 146 1.78 5.65 13.87
CA LEU A 146 0.55 4.88 13.68
C LEU A 146 0.56 4.11 12.35
N ALA A 147 0.94 4.78 11.27
CA ALA A 147 0.97 4.19 9.95
C ALA A 147 2.06 3.09 9.84
N LYS A 148 3.24 3.30 10.44
CA LYS A 148 4.29 2.27 10.53
C LYS A 148 3.80 1.00 11.21
N ARG A 149 3.08 1.12 12.33
CA ARG A 149 2.50 -0.04 13.02
C ARG A 149 1.51 -0.81 12.12
N ARG A 150 0.65 -0.10 11.36
CA ARG A 150 -0.29 -0.72 10.42
C ARG A 150 0.44 -1.41 9.27
N ALA A 151 1.46 -0.76 8.71
CA ALA A 151 2.31 -1.32 7.66
C ALA A 151 3.02 -2.60 8.12
N LEU A 152 3.58 -2.61 9.33
CA LEU A 152 4.20 -3.80 9.93
C LEU A 152 3.19 -4.94 10.12
N THR A 153 1.95 -4.62 10.52
CA THR A 153 0.89 -5.64 10.62
C THR A 153 0.56 -6.23 9.25
N ALA A 154 0.46 -5.41 8.21
CA ALA A 154 0.26 -5.89 6.83
C ALA A 154 1.40 -6.80 6.38
N MET A 155 2.65 -6.42 6.66
CA MET A 155 3.84 -7.21 6.33
C MET A 155 3.87 -8.55 7.06
N GLN A 156 3.50 -8.59 8.33
CA GLN A 156 3.38 -9.84 9.09
C GLN A 156 2.36 -10.82 8.48
N ASN A 157 1.38 -10.30 7.74
CA ASN A 157 0.39 -11.09 6.99
C ASN A 157 0.79 -11.34 5.52
N GLY A 158 2.04 -11.05 5.14
CA GLY A 158 2.59 -11.38 3.82
C GLY A 158 2.53 -10.25 2.79
N THR A 159 2.01 -9.08 3.13
CA THR A 159 2.00 -7.93 2.22
C THR A 159 3.39 -7.32 2.12
N THR A 160 3.91 -7.22 0.90
CA THR A 160 5.24 -6.66 0.60
C THR A 160 5.17 -5.33 -0.13
N HIS A 161 4.01 -4.97 -0.66
CA HIS A 161 3.76 -3.72 -1.36
C HIS A 161 2.35 -3.23 -1.02
N LEU A 162 2.24 -1.96 -0.64
CA LEU A 162 0.99 -1.29 -0.29
C LEU A 162 0.78 -0.07 -1.18
N GLU A 163 -0.41 0.08 -1.69
CA GLU A 163 -0.89 1.39 -2.15
C GLU A 163 -1.54 2.08 -0.95
N THR A 164 -1.19 3.33 -0.69
CA THR A 164 -1.83 4.12 0.36
C THR A 164 -2.34 5.46 -0.15
N LYS A 165 -3.57 5.77 0.24
CA LYS A 165 -4.25 7.01 -0.13
C LYS A 165 -4.15 8.03 1.00
N SER A 166 -4.09 9.30 0.63
CA SER A 166 -4.39 10.41 1.52
C SER A 166 -5.91 10.49 1.79
N GLY A 167 -6.54 11.64 1.76
CA GLY A 167 -8.02 11.76 1.77
C GLY A 167 -8.65 11.98 3.14
N TYR A 168 -7.85 12.06 4.19
CA TYR A 168 -8.31 12.50 5.52
C TYR A 168 -7.78 13.88 5.89
N GLY A 169 -7.23 14.61 4.91
CA GLY A 169 -6.84 15.99 5.05
C GLY A 169 -7.93 16.95 4.61
N LEU A 170 -8.45 16.76 3.41
CA LEU A 170 -9.48 17.57 2.73
C LEU A 170 -9.10 19.06 2.60
N ASP A 171 -7.83 19.40 2.75
CA ASP A 171 -7.20 20.66 2.40
C ASP A 171 -5.76 20.42 1.94
N THR A 172 -5.21 21.35 1.18
CA THR A 172 -3.89 21.20 0.57
C THR A 172 -2.77 20.88 1.58
N ALA A 173 -2.73 21.59 2.70
CA ALA A 173 -1.67 21.43 3.69
C ALA A 173 -1.74 20.06 4.39
N SER A 174 -2.95 19.64 4.73
CA SER A 174 -3.21 18.35 5.39
C SER A 174 -3.02 17.18 4.44
N GLU A 175 -3.44 17.28 3.17
CA GLU A 175 -3.20 16.24 2.16
C GLU A 175 -1.70 16.06 1.90
N LEU A 176 -0.95 17.14 1.73
CA LEU A 176 0.51 17.10 1.61
C LEU A 176 1.18 16.49 2.86
N LYS A 177 0.66 16.79 4.06
CA LYS A 177 1.15 16.17 5.30
C LYS A 177 1.00 14.65 5.26
N LEU A 178 -0.14 14.12 4.82
CA LEU A 178 -0.38 12.69 4.70
C LEU A 178 0.56 12.04 3.68
N LEU A 179 0.74 12.68 2.53
CA LEU A 179 1.65 12.19 1.49
C LEU A 179 3.12 12.23 1.94
N ARG A 180 3.55 13.24 2.71
CA ARG A 180 4.90 13.25 3.32
C ARG A 180 5.09 12.09 4.28
N VAL A 181 4.09 11.78 5.10
CA VAL A 181 4.15 10.61 6.00
C VAL A 181 4.24 9.30 5.21
N ALA A 182 3.49 9.16 4.12
CA ALA A 182 3.61 8.00 3.23
C ALA A 182 5.01 7.90 2.60
N SER A 183 5.59 9.03 2.17
CA SER A 183 6.97 9.09 1.66
C SER A 183 8.01 8.70 2.72
N MET A 184 7.84 9.16 3.98
CA MET A 184 8.71 8.75 5.09
C MET A 184 8.63 7.24 5.33
N LEU A 185 7.44 6.64 5.21
CA LEU A 185 7.29 5.19 5.32
C LEU A 185 8.00 4.46 4.19
N ASN A 186 7.91 4.97 2.95
CA ASN A 186 8.57 4.35 1.80
C ASN A 186 10.11 4.42 1.86
N GLN A 187 10.66 5.24 2.74
CA GLN A 187 12.10 5.31 3.04
C GLN A 187 12.53 4.40 4.20
N ASP A 188 11.59 3.72 4.84
CA ASP A 188 11.83 2.83 5.97
C ASP A 188 11.83 1.37 5.49
N ASP A 189 13.00 0.78 5.36
CA ASP A 189 13.20 -0.59 4.86
C ASP A 189 12.55 -1.67 5.73
N SER A 190 12.07 -1.32 6.93
CA SER A 190 11.38 -2.26 7.84
C SER A 190 9.90 -2.45 7.54
N VAL A 191 9.33 -1.75 6.54
CA VAL A 191 7.91 -1.85 6.16
C VAL A 191 7.77 -2.24 4.68
N PRO A 192 6.57 -2.66 4.22
CA PRO A 192 6.31 -2.89 2.80
C PRO A 192 6.61 -1.63 1.98
N ARG A 193 6.96 -1.81 0.72
CA ARG A 193 7.06 -0.71 -0.24
C ARG A 193 5.72 0.02 -0.35
N ILE A 194 5.76 1.35 -0.43
CA ILE A 194 4.57 2.20 -0.43
C ILE A 194 4.44 2.94 -1.76
N ASP A 195 3.30 2.79 -2.43
CA ASP A 195 2.85 3.67 -3.51
C ASP A 195 1.84 4.67 -2.95
N SER A 196 2.05 5.96 -3.17
CA SER A 196 1.20 7.03 -2.63
C SER A 196 0.19 7.52 -3.66
N THR A 197 -1.07 7.63 -3.25
CA THR A 197 -2.18 8.15 -4.03
C THR A 197 -2.78 9.38 -3.35
N TRP A 198 -2.93 10.49 -4.07
CA TRP A 198 -3.70 11.62 -3.59
C TRP A 198 -5.21 11.36 -3.74
N LEU A 199 -5.95 11.54 -2.67
CA LEU A 199 -7.40 11.40 -2.61
C LEU A 199 -8.05 12.64 -1.98
N GLY A 200 -7.75 13.84 -2.49
CA GLY A 200 -8.43 15.05 -2.04
C GLY A 200 -9.95 14.99 -2.22
N ALA A 201 -10.41 14.27 -3.24
CA ALA A 201 -11.81 14.01 -3.54
C ALA A 201 -12.40 12.82 -2.76
N HIS A 202 -12.13 12.70 -1.46
CA HIS A 202 -12.65 11.65 -0.59
C HIS A 202 -13.97 12.04 0.09
N SER A 203 -14.11 13.29 0.43
CA SER A 203 -15.35 13.86 0.99
C SER A 203 -15.37 15.36 0.75
N ILE A 204 -16.54 15.98 0.87
CA ILE A 204 -16.69 17.42 0.78
C ILE A 204 -16.53 17.99 2.20
N PRO A 205 -15.64 18.96 2.44
CA PRO A 205 -15.50 19.60 3.74
C PRO A 205 -16.79 20.28 4.20
N ASP A 206 -17.06 20.23 5.50
CA ASP A 206 -18.24 20.90 6.07
C ASP A 206 -18.29 22.39 5.67
N GLY A 207 -19.45 22.83 5.21
CA GLY A 207 -19.71 24.21 4.82
C GLY A 207 -19.27 24.56 3.39
N MET A 208 -18.72 23.62 2.62
CA MET A 208 -18.40 23.83 1.20
C MET A 208 -19.45 23.18 0.29
N SER A 209 -19.70 23.79 -0.87
CA SER A 209 -20.47 23.14 -1.92
C SER A 209 -19.58 22.20 -2.74
N LEU A 210 -20.17 21.17 -3.36
CA LEU A 210 -19.49 20.25 -4.26
C LEU A 210 -18.76 21.01 -5.39
N GLU A 211 -19.44 21.96 -6.02
CA GLU A 211 -18.88 22.76 -7.13
C GLU A 211 -17.65 23.57 -6.67
N PHE A 212 -17.77 24.27 -5.52
CA PHE A 212 -16.66 25.05 -4.98
C PHE A 212 -15.46 24.16 -4.63
N TYR A 213 -15.71 23.03 -3.95
CA TYR A 213 -14.63 22.14 -3.54
C TYR A 213 -13.98 21.42 -4.73
N THR A 214 -14.77 21.02 -5.75
CA THR A 214 -14.22 20.47 -7.00
C THR A 214 -13.30 21.49 -7.69
N HIS A 215 -13.70 22.76 -7.74
CA HIS A 215 -12.85 23.82 -8.26
C HIS A 215 -11.56 23.98 -7.44
N GLU A 216 -11.66 23.99 -6.11
CA GLU A 216 -10.51 24.06 -5.18
C GLU A 216 -9.54 22.88 -5.37
N LEU A 217 -10.06 21.67 -5.54
CA LEU A 217 -9.24 20.48 -5.82
C LEU A 217 -8.40 20.66 -7.08
N ILE A 218 -9.02 21.15 -8.15
CA ILE A 218 -8.37 21.25 -9.47
C ILE A 218 -7.41 22.45 -9.53
N THR A 219 -7.81 23.61 -8.99
CA THR A 219 -7.05 24.85 -9.18
C THR A 219 -5.99 25.10 -8.13
N ASN A 220 -6.16 24.55 -6.92
CA ASN A 220 -5.26 24.82 -5.80
C ASN A 220 -4.56 23.55 -5.27
N GLN A 221 -5.31 22.48 -5.00
CA GLN A 221 -4.70 21.28 -4.41
C GLN A 221 -3.86 20.52 -5.43
N LEU A 222 -4.46 20.08 -6.54
CA LEU A 222 -3.81 19.25 -7.54
C LEU A 222 -2.48 19.83 -8.04
N PRO A 223 -2.35 21.12 -8.40
CA PRO A 223 -1.06 21.68 -8.81
C PRO A 223 0.04 21.53 -7.75
N LYS A 224 -0.29 21.77 -6.48
CA LYS A 224 0.67 21.65 -5.37
C LYS A 224 1.03 20.19 -5.05
N ILE A 225 0.08 19.27 -5.21
CA ILE A 225 0.35 17.82 -5.08
C ILE A 225 1.33 17.37 -6.16
N VAL A 226 1.10 17.76 -7.42
CA VAL A 226 2.00 17.42 -8.53
C VAL A 226 3.37 18.06 -8.34
N GLU A 227 3.44 19.33 -7.99
CA GLU A 227 4.70 20.03 -7.70
C GLU A 227 5.51 19.34 -6.60
N SER A 228 4.84 18.77 -5.60
CA SER A 228 5.50 18.07 -4.49
C SER A 228 6.19 16.77 -4.91
N GLY A 229 5.76 16.13 -5.99
CA GLY A 229 6.23 14.82 -6.44
C GLY A 229 5.94 13.66 -5.47
N LEU A 230 5.07 13.86 -4.47
CA LEU A 230 4.81 12.88 -3.41
C LEU A 230 3.73 11.84 -3.78
N ALA A 231 2.87 12.13 -4.76
CA ALA A 231 1.83 11.21 -5.21
C ALA A 231 2.15 10.67 -6.61
N ARG A 232 2.00 9.37 -6.80
CA ARG A 232 2.03 8.72 -8.11
C ARG A 232 0.69 8.75 -8.80
N SER A 233 -0.39 8.67 -8.04
CA SER A 233 -1.75 8.52 -8.55
C SER A 233 -2.68 9.53 -7.90
N ALA A 234 -3.80 9.82 -8.57
CA ALA A 234 -4.97 10.50 -8.01
C ALA A 234 -6.16 9.55 -7.97
N ASP A 235 -7.00 9.71 -6.96
CA ASP A 235 -8.22 8.93 -6.75
C ASP A 235 -9.40 9.85 -6.45
N VAL A 236 -10.62 9.40 -6.75
CA VAL A 236 -11.88 10.09 -6.48
C VAL A 236 -12.89 9.11 -5.91
N PHE A 237 -13.62 9.51 -4.88
CA PHE A 237 -14.76 8.79 -4.35
C PHE A 237 -16.03 9.14 -5.13
N CYS A 238 -16.31 8.32 -6.17
CA CYS A 238 -17.43 8.53 -7.09
C CYS A 238 -18.67 7.77 -6.62
N GLU A 239 -19.44 8.40 -5.73
CA GLU A 239 -20.66 7.83 -5.14
C GLU A 239 -21.77 8.87 -5.00
N PRO A 240 -23.06 8.49 -5.01
CA PRO A 240 -24.16 9.38 -4.73
C PRO A 240 -24.01 10.08 -3.38
N GLY A 241 -24.06 11.41 -3.38
CA GLY A 241 -23.88 12.24 -2.18
C GLY A 241 -22.42 12.67 -1.91
N TRP A 242 -21.47 12.21 -2.71
CA TRP A 242 -20.07 12.65 -2.75
C TRP A 242 -19.76 13.31 -4.09
N PHE A 243 -18.84 12.74 -4.88
CA PHE A 243 -18.54 13.24 -6.22
C PHE A 243 -19.32 12.44 -7.26
N GLY A 244 -20.07 13.13 -8.11
CA GLY A 244 -20.75 12.51 -9.22
C GLY A 244 -19.82 12.13 -10.38
N VAL A 245 -20.36 11.52 -11.41
CA VAL A 245 -19.59 11.06 -12.58
C VAL A 245 -18.87 12.21 -13.29
N GLU A 246 -19.51 13.38 -13.41
CA GLU A 246 -18.92 14.52 -14.14
C GLU A 246 -17.80 15.20 -13.34
N GLU A 247 -17.97 15.38 -12.02
CA GLU A 247 -16.91 15.90 -11.14
C GLU A 247 -15.73 14.92 -11.11
N SER A 248 -16.00 13.63 -10.95
CA SER A 248 -14.97 12.58 -10.94
C SER A 248 -14.20 12.55 -12.27
N ARG A 249 -14.91 12.61 -13.41
CA ARG A 249 -14.29 12.67 -14.73
C ARG A 249 -13.38 13.90 -14.86
N THR A 250 -13.84 15.04 -14.42
CA THR A 250 -13.08 16.29 -14.52
C THR A 250 -11.82 16.24 -13.67
N ILE A 251 -11.93 15.83 -12.40
CA ILE A 251 -10.79 15.72 -11.49
C ILE A 251 -9.75 14.73 -12.04
N LEU A 252 -10.17 13.54 -12.46
CA LEU A 252 -9.24 12.52 -12.97
C LEU A 252 -8.62 12.90 -14.31
N LYS A 253 -9.37 13.58 -15.19
CA LYS A 253 -8.83 14.09 -16.45
C LYS A 253 -7.72 15.11 -16.22
N GLU A 254 -7.96 16.09 -15.33
CA GLU A 254 -6.94 17.08 -14.97
C GLU A 254 -5.74 16.44 -14.27
N SER A 255 -5.97 15.48 -13.38
CA SER A 255 -4.89 14.73 -12.74
C SER A 255 -4.02 14.00 -13.74
N ARG A 256 -4.64 13.34 -14.74
CA ARG A 256 -3.92 12.67 -15.85
C ARG A 256 -3.16 13.66 -16.73
N ASN A 257 -3.77 14.81 -17.06
CA ASN A 257 -3.12 15.87 -17.82
C ASN A 257 -1.85 16.37 -17.13
N MET A 258 -1.82 16.34 -15.80
CA MET A 258 -0.68 16.74 -14.99
C MET A 258 0.28 15.58 -14.62
N GLY A 259 0.07 14.38 -15.21
CA GLY A 259 1.00 13.26 -15.13
C GLY A 259 0.76 12.24 -14.01
N LEU A 260 -0.39 12.31 -13.30
CA LEU A 260 -0.75 11.31 -12.32
C LEU A 260 -1.50 10.12 -12.95
N ASP A 261 -1.26 8.92 -12.45
CA ASP A 261 -2.11 7.74 -12.72
C ASP A 261 -3.49 7.96 -12.10
N CYS A 262 -4.55 7.37 -12.69
CA CYS A 262 -5.93 7.54 -12.21
C CYS A 262 -6.43 6.26 -11.54
N ARG A 263 -7.08 6.43 -10.41
CA ARG A 263 -7.81 5.40 -9.65
C ARG A 263 -9.21 5.91 -9.32
N MET A 264 -10.10 5.04 -8.86
CA MET A 264 -11.45 5.44 -8.47
C MET A 264 -12.01 4.50 -7.41
N HIS A 265 -12.70 5.07 -6.41
CA HIS A 265 -13.62 4.37 -5.52
C HIS A 265 -14.99 4.41 -6.17
N ILE A 266 -15.56 3.25 -6.45
CA ILE A 266 -16.90 3.07 -7.05
C ILE A 266 -17.56 1.82 -6.48
N ASP A 267 -18.88 1.71 -6.66
CA ASP A 267 -19.68 0.52 -6.30
C ASP A 267 -19.62 0.17 -4.80
N GLU A 268 -19.44 1.18 -3.91
CA GLU A 268 -19.49 0.96 -2.46
C GLU A 268 -20.94 0.96 -1.94
N PHE A 269 -21.79 1.78 -2.54
CA PHE A 269 -23.20 1.95 -2.13
C PHE A 269 -24.21 1.67 -3.23
N CYS A 270 -23.81 1.47 -4.45
CA CYS A 270 -24.69 1.26 -5.61
C CYS A 270 -24.55 -0.15 -6.19
#